data_ec9a8afdd737c55cd83581e54037f08e
#
_entry.id   ec9a8afdd737c55cd83581e54037f08e
#
_cell.length_a   1.000
_cell.length_b   1.000
_cell.length_c   1.000
_cell.angle_alpha   90.00
_cell.angle_beta   90.00
_cell.angle_gamma   90.00
#
_symmetry.space_group_name_H-M   'P 1'
#
loop_
_entity.id
_entity.type
_entity.pdbx_description
1 polymer ?
#
loop_
_entity_poly.entity_id
_entity_poly.type
_entity_poly.pdbx_seq_one_letter_code
_entity_poly.pdbx_strand_id
1 'polypeptide(L)'
;MKRQKNKIQQIDFTDKTKSFHAFPPHFQRRSHGKHKKLTFPSIRYELPGFITILAKSKHILMKALLLTGLLFILILPGCRKETSILPLLQSVEELIPMYADSASVLLDSIQAPDELTDKDFAHWCMLCGKVTDEAATGLLPIYQWQRAQQWFTEHGTAEEQAQIDLYLGRAYVEDGEYDKAMQIYADALQLAKEHQVYNVAGYICAYMADLYGFRDITSECLKKREEACEFFKKAENYKSYAYSLKDLAGEWAILDSFACTIPLLQKADSISQLLHNKNLTAAIANAFALIYEMQGKYNEAETAYLKAISTRSEESYKDSIGLLKVYIKNNKLGKAYELIKAITVHNDIAYSFNQAYYLLYKAEGKYKEALHYK
;
A
#
# COMPACT_ATOMS: atom_id res chain seq x y z
N MET A 1 0.27 46.79 15.85
CA MET A 1 0.03 45.62 14.99
C MET A 1 1.31 45.16 14.30
N LYS A 2 2.35 44.75 15.04
CA LYS A 2 3.61 44.21 14.50
C LYS A 2 4.36 43.47 15.63
N ARG A 3 3.77 42.43 16.24
CA ARG A 3 4.46 41.59 17.25
C ARG A 3 3.83 40.19 17.45
N GLN A 4 3.22 39.61 16.42
CA GLN A 4 2.68 38.23 16.51
C GLN A 4 3.13 37.31 15.37
N LYS A 5 4.14 37.66 14.56
CA LYS A 5 4.60 36.85 13.43
C LYS A 5 5.79 35.93 13.71
N ASN A 6 6.26 35.79 14.94
CA ASN A 6 7.47 34.98 15.22
C ASN A 6 7.28 33.85 16.22
N LYS A 7 6.13 33.14 16.18
CA LYS A 7 5.96 31.92 17.00
C LYS A 7 5.46 30.68 16.22
N ILE A 8 5.45 30.75 14.88
CA ILE A 8 5.14 29.62 14.01
C ILE A 8 6.43 29.24 13.26
N GLN A 9 7.45 28.87 13.98
CA GLN A 9 8.61 28.19 13.42
C GLN A 9 8.95 26.99 14.31
N GLN A 10 8.96 25.84 13.67
CA GLN A 10 9.27 24.50 14.16
C GLN A 10 8.10 23.68 14.74
N ILE A 11 7.05 23.50 13.94
CA ILE A 11 6.38 22.22 13.88
C ILE A 11 7.09 21.46 12.75
N ASP A 12 7.81 20.43 13.12
CA ASP A 12 8.60 19.59 12.20
C ASP A 12 7.64 18.91 11.22
N PHE A 13 7.61 19.41 9.98
CA PHE A 13 6.65 19.00 8.94
C PHE A 13 6.90 17.58 8.42
N THR A 14 7.96 16.89 8.87
CA THR A 14 8.26 15.52 8.50
C THR A 14 7.31 14.48 9.10
N ASP A 15 6.51 14.86 10.10
CA ASP A 15 5.54 13.95 10.74
C ASP A 15 4.13 14.05 10.10
N LYS A 16 3.87 15.03 9.21
CA LYS A 16 2.54 15.24 8.61
C LYS A 16 2.16 14.20 7.56
N THR A 17 3.12 13.56 6.92
CA THR A 17 2.85 12.60 5.82
C THR A 17 2.62 11.16 6.29
N LYS A 18 2.86 10.85 7.58
CA LYS A 18 2.78 9.47 8.08
C LYS A 18 1.49 9.14 8.84
N SER A 19 0.56 10.08 9.04
CA SER A 19 -0.59 9.82 9.91
C SER A 19 -1.90 9.50 9.19
N PHE A 20 -2.00 9.62 7.89
CA PHE A 20 -3.29 9.47 7.21
C PHE A 20 -3.46 8.21 6.35
N HIS A 21 -2.42 7.62 5.82
CA HIS A 21 -2.47 6.25 5.30
C HIS A 21 -1.12 5.60 5.56
N ALA A 22 -1.13 4.49 6.30
CA ALA A 22 0.08 3.70 6.52
C ALA A 22 0.49 3.03 5.21
N PHE A 23 1.37 3.69 4.43
CA PHE A 23 2.20 2.97 3.50
C PHE A 23 3.14 2.09 4.32
N PRO A 24 3.23 0.79 4.06
CA PRO A 24 4.17 -0.07 4.78
C PRO A 24 5.61 0.42 4.52
N PRO A 25 6.51 0.31 5.50
CA PRO A 25 7.88 0.77 5.37
C PRO A 25 8.63 -0.06 4.31
N HIS A 26 9.40 0.65 3.50
CA HIS A 26 10.31 0.20 2.47
C HIS A 26 10.98 -1.14 2.70
N PHE A 27 10.76 -2.06 1.77
CA PHE A 27 11.67 -3.17 1.54
C PHE A 27 12.88 -2.62 0.76
N GLN A 28 13.96 -2.34 1.46
CA GLN A 28 15.26 -2.06 0.81
C GLN A 28 15.77 -3.32 0.13
N ARG A 29 15.55 -3.43 -1.18
CA ARG A 29 16.23 -4.41 -2.01
C ARG A 29 17.70 -4.03 -2.11
N ARG A 30 18.56 -4.80 -1.44
CA ARG A 30 20.00 -4.82 -1.74
C ARG A 30 20.21 -5.40 -3.13
N SER A 31 20.53 -4.55 -4.11
CA SER A 31 21.07 -4.97 -5.41
C SER A 31 22.56 -5.22 -5.25
N HIS A 32 22.97 -6.47 -5.15
CA HIS A 32 24.35 -6.89 -5.43
C HIS A 32 24.31 -8.14 -6.30
N GLY A 33 24.41 -7.95 -7.60
CA GLY A 33 24.62 -8.99 -8.58
C GLY A 33 25.64 -8.53 -9.63
N LYS A 34 26.91 -8.80 -9.37
CA LYS A 34 28.00 -8.60 -10.36
C LYS A 34 27.82 -9.58 -11.51
N HIS A 35 27.49 -9.09 -12.70
CA HIS A 35 27.58 -9.86 -13.94
C HIS A 35 29.04 -10.17 -14.27
N LYS A 36 29.45 -11.42 -14.11
CA LYS A 36 30.67 -11.97 -14.72
C LYS A 36 30.36 -12.36 -16.16
N LYS A 37 30.96 -11.67 -17.13
CA LYS A 37 31.04 -12.14 -18.54
C LYS A 37 31.91 -13.38 -18.59
N LEU A 38 31.33 -14.49 -19.00
CA LEU A 38 32.06 -15.70 -19.37
C LEU A 38 32.42 -15.59 -20.86
N THR A 39 33.68 -15.44 -21.13
CA THR A 39 34.26 -15.56 -22.50
C THR A 39 34.60 -17.02 -22.73
N PHE A 40 34.01 -17.60 -23.77
CA PHE A 40 34.35 -18.93 -24.23
C PHE A 40 35.53 -18.84 -25.23
N PRO A 41 36.55 -19.70 -25.13
CA PRO A 41 37.62 -19.79 -26.15
C PRO A 41 37.15 -20.62 -27.34
N SER A 42 37.39 -20.09 -28.52
CA SER A 42 37.17 -20.79 -29.80
C SER A 42 38.21 -21.89 -29.98
N ILE A 43 37.81 -23.12 -30.01
CA ILE A 43 38.66 -24.27 -30.38
C ILE A 43 38.34 -24.62 -31.82
N ARG A 44 39.32 -24.42 -32.70
CA ARG A 44 39.30 -24.80 -34.11
C ARG A 44 39.86 -26.25 -34.21
N TYR A 45 39.04 -27.20 -34.62
CA TYR A 45 39.50 -28.53 -34.94
C TYR A 45 39.62 -28.70 -36.45
N GLU A 46 40.81 -28.96 -36.93
CA GLU A 46 41.07 -29.46 -38.26
C GLU A 46 40.81 -30.98 -38.31
N LEU A 47 40.02 -31.40 -39.28
CA LEU A 47 39.76 -32.81 -39.56
C LEU A 47 40.54 -33.23 -40.85
N PRO A 48 41.50 -34.16 -40.79
CA PRO A 48 41.88 -34.90 -41.97
C PRO A 48 41.36 -36.35 -41.88
N GLY A 49 40.65 -36.78 -42.89
CA GLY A 49 40.68 -38.15 -43.37
C GLY A 49 39.68 -39.12 -42.74
N PHE A 50 38.44 -39.17 -43.26
CA PHE A 50 37.57 -40.35 -43.15
C PHE A 50 36.61 -40.43 -44.35
N ILE A 51 37.15 -40.70 -45.50
CA ILE A 51 36.37 -41.23 -46.63
C ILE A 51 36.94 -42.62 -46.92
N THR A 52 36.49 -43.65 -46.24
CA THR A 52 36.53 -45.07 -46.68
C THR A 52 36.03 -46.00 -45.57
N ILE A 53 34.79 -45.95 -45.18
CA ILE A 53 34.06 -47.10 -44.58
C ILE A 53 32.54 -46.82 -44.70
N LEU A 54 32.03 -46.81 -45.92
CA LEU A 54 30.58 -46.71 -46.17
C LEU A 54 30.13 -47.87 -47.07
N ALA A 55 30.42 -49.11 -46.66
CA ALA A 55 29.96 -50.28 -47.41
C ALA A 55 29.61 -51.53 -46.52
N LYS A 56 29.37 -51.38 -45.23
CA LYS A 56 28.83 -52.51 -44.44
C LYS A 56 27.97 -51.94 -43.30
N SER A 57 26.71 -51.71 -43.53
CA SER A 57 25.70 -52.11 -42.54
C SER A 57 24.35 -51.41 -42.76
N LYS A 58 23.43 -52.02 -43.50
CA LYS A 58 21.98 -51.74 -43.43
C LYS A 58 21.50 -51.70 -41.98
N HIS A 59 22.17 -52.44 -41.08
CA HIS A 59 21.86 -52.46 -39.64
C HIS A 59 22.25 -51.18 -38.88
N ILE A 60 23.29 -50.49 -39.32
CA ILE A 60 23.71 -49.22 -38.68
C ILE A 60 22.77 -48.08 -39.10
N LEU A 61 22.35 -48.08 -40.37
CA LEU A 61 21.39 -47.09 -40.89
C LEU A 61 20.01 -47.25 -40.21
N MET A 62 19.58 -48.49 -40.00
CA MET A 62 18.32 -48.78 -39.31
C MET A 62 18.37 -48.42 -37.81
N LYS A 63 19.51 -48.62 -37.13
CA LYS A 63 19.72 -48.18 -35.75
C LYS A 63 19.81 -46.66 -35.64
N ALA A 64 20.45 -45.97 -36.60
CA ALA A 64 20.49 -44.53 -36.65
C ALA A 64 19.10 -43.91 -36.91
N LEU A 65 18.29 -44.50 -37.79
CA LEU A 65 16.90 -44.10 -38.05
C LEU A 65 15.99 -44.37 -36.83
N LEU A 66 16.21 -45.44 -36.11
CA LEU A 66 15.51 -45.72 -34.85
C LEU A 66 15.94 -44.73 -33.73
N LEU A 67 17.23 -44.40 -33.65
CA LEU A 67 17.75 -43.43 -32.67
C LEU A 67 17.27 -42.00 -32.98
N THR A 68 17.25 -41.61 -34.28
CA THR A 68 16.70 -40.28 -34.68
C THR A 68 15.19 -40.24 -34.50
N GLY A 69 14.46 -41.32 -34.74
CA GLY A 69 13.03 -41.43 -34.46
C GLY A 69 12.73 -41.33 -32.96
N LEU A 70 13.55 -41.98 -32.12
CA LEU A 70 13.44 -41.92 -30.66
C LEU A 70 13.81 -40.49 -30.15
N LEU A 71 14.81 -39.83 -30.76
CA LEU A 71 15.19 -38.46 -30.44
C LEU A 71 14.10 -37.47 -30.85
N PHE A 72 13.39 -37.73 -31.98
CA PHE A 72 12.27 -36.90 -32.43
C PHE A 72 11.03 -37.05 -31.51
N ILE A 73 10.82 -38.25 -30.89
CA ILE A 73 9.76 -38.47 -29.90
C ILE A 73 10.09 -37.73 -28.59
N LEU A 74 11.38 -37.58 -28.24
CA LEU A 74 11.83 -36.84 -27.06
C LEU A 74 11.79 -35.32 -27.26
N ILE A 75 11.69 -34.82 -28.50
CA ILE A 75 11.60 -33.40 -28.86
C ILE A 75 10.13 -32.97 -29.12
N LEU A 76 9.18 -33.91 -29.09
CA LEU A 76 7.78 -33.50 -29.04
C LEU A 76 7.62 -32.67 -27.77
N PRO A 77 7.32 -31.35 -27.90
CA PRO A 77 6.93 -30.58 -26.73
C PRO A 77 5.78 -31.35 -26.14
N GLY A 78 6.00 -31.96 -24.95
CA GLY A 78 4.90 -32.51 -24.20
C GLY A 78 3.85 -31.41 -24.16
N CYS A 79 2.67 -31.65 -24.72
CA CYS A 79 1.53 -30.80 -24.45
C CYS A 79 1.45 -30.72 -22.92
N ARG A 80 2.09 -29.70 -22.33
CA ARG A 80 1.69 -29.21 -21.03
C ARG A 80 0.21 -28.87 -21.27
N LYS A 81 -0.68 -29.72 -20.79
CA LYS A 81 -2.04 -29.26 -20.53
C LYS A 81 -1.83 -27.95 -19.77
N GLU A 82 -2.08 -26.83 -20.43
CA GLU A 82 -2.28 -25.58 -19.74
C GLU A 82 -3.40 -25.87 -18.75
N THR A 83 -3.02 -26.19 -17.52
CA THR A 83 -3.98 -26.26 -16.42
C THR A 83 -4.41 -24.81 -16.23
N SER A 84 -5.60 -24.51 -16.75
CA SER A 84 -6.21 -23.18 -16.58
C SER A 84 -6.12 -22.80 -15.11
N ILE A 85 -5.52 -21.65 -14.81
CA ILE A 85 -5.44 -21.14 -13.43
C ILE A 85 -6.77 -20.51 -12.98
N LEU A 86 -7.74 -20.44 -13.89
CA LEU A 86 -9.05 -19.81 -13.63
C LEU A 86 -9.74 -20.34 -12.36
N PRO A 87 -9.78 -21.67 -12.08
CA PRO A 87 -10.37 -22.15 -10.81
C PRO A 87 -9.64 -21.63 -9.57
N LEU A 88 -8.31 -21.46 -9.63
CA LEU A 88 -7.52 -20.89 -8.55
C LEU A 88 -7.87 -19.40 -8.37
N LEU A 89 -7.91 -18.62 -9.44
CA LEU A 89 -8.26 -17.20 -9.39
C LEU A 89 -9.67 -16.98 -8.86
N GLN A 90 -10.64 -17.83 -9.24
CA GLN A 90 -12.00 -17.81 -8.68
C GLN A 90 -12.00 -18.07 -7.17
N SER A 91 -11.25 -19.09 -6.72
CA SER A 91 -11.13 -19.37 -5.28
C SER A 91 -10.51 -18.20 -4.52
N VAL A 92 -9.52 -17.53 -5.10
CA VAL A 92 -8.92 -16.32 -4.52
C VAL A 92 -9.97 -15.21 -4.40
N GLU A 93 -10.74 -14.95 -5.45
CA GLU A 93 -11.74 -13.88 -5.44
C GLU A 93 -12.81 -14.10 -4.36
N GLU A 94 -13.24 -15.34 -4.15
CA GLU A 94 -14.19 -15.70 -3.10
C GLU A 94 -13.60 -15.52 -1.68
N LEU A 95 -12.28 -15.70 -1.51
CA LEU A 95 -11.63 -15.61 -0.20
C LEU A 95 -11.35 -14.17 0.24
N ILE A 96 -11.07 -13.25 -0.69
CA ILE A 96 -10.65 -11.87 -0.37
C ILE A 96 -11.52 -11.20 0.69
N PRO A 97 -12.88 -11.23 0.65
CA PRO A 97 -13.69 -10.46 1.59
C PRO A 97 -13.56 -10.88 3.06
N MET A 98 -13.16 -12.13 3.32
CA MET A 98 -13.11 -12.68 4.68
C MET A 98 -11.72 -13.16 5.10
N TYR A 99 -10.89 -13.55 4.14
CA TYR A 99 -9.60 -14.23 4.38
C TYR A 99 -8.52 -13.72 3.42
N ALA A 100 -8.32 -12.40 3.36
CA ALA A 100 -7.37 -11.76 2.43
C ALA A 100 -5.94 -12.29 2.55
N ASP A 101 -5.47 -12.62 3.78
CA ASP A 101 -4.15 -13.24 4.00
C ASP A 101 -4.05 -14.62 3.33
N SER A 102 -5.11 -15.43 3.41
CA SER A 102 -5.17 -16.73 2.75
C SER A 102 -5.22 -16.59 1.22
N ALA A 103 -5.94 -15.58 0.72
CA ALA A 103 -5.98 -15.23 -0.70
C ALA A 103 -4.60 -14.82 -1.21
N SER A 104 -3.83 -14.03 -0.43
CA SER A 104 -2.43 -13.68 -0.73
C SER A 104 -1.55 -14.93 -0.90
N VAL A 105 -1.61 -15.87 0.05
CA VAL A 105 -0.84 -17.11 -0.02
C VAL A 105 -1.16 -17.94 -1.28
N LEU A 106 -2.43 -17.95 -1.71
CA LEU A 106 -2.81 -18.64 -2.94
C LEU A 106 -2.26 -17.93 -4.19
N LEU A 107 -2.28 -16.61 -4.25
CA LEU A 107 -1.68 -15.84 -5.35
C LEU A 107 -0.16 -16.05 -5.41
N ASP A 108 0.52 -16.08 -4.27
CA ASP A 108 1.96 -16.31 -4.15
C ASP A 108 2.36 -17.74 -4.57
N SER A 109 1.41 -18.70 -4.58
CA SER A 109 1.66 -20.05 -5.05
C SER A 109 1.90 -20.15 -6.56
N ILE A 110 1.55 -19.10 -7.32
CA ILE A 110 1.81 -18.99 -8.76
C ILE A 110 3.28 -18.59 -8.98
N GLN A 111 4.15 -19.59 -9.23
CA GLN A 111 5.60 -19.41 -9.27
C GLN A 111 6.12 -18.55 -10.43
N ALA A 112 5.42 -18.54 -11.56
CA ALA A 112 5.84 -17.84 -12.78
C ALA A 112 4.67 -17.07 -13.39
N PRO A 113 4.15 -16.02 -12.73
CA PRO A 113 2.99 -15.28 -13.23
C PRO A 113 3.25 -14.65 -14.60
N ASP A 114 4.49 -14.26 -14.92
CA ASP A 114 4.85 -13.67 -16.21
C ASP A 114 4.70 -14.64 -17.40
N GLU A 115 4.65 -15.97 -17.14
CA GLU A 115 4.41 -17.00 -18.16
C GLU A 115 2.91 -17.25 -18.44
N LEU A 116 2.02 -16.63 -17.69
CA LEU A 116 0.58 -16.73 -17.90
C LEU A 116 0.17 -16.07 -19.23
N THR A 117 -0.99 -16.52 -19.76
CA THR A 117 -1.64 -15.80 -20.86
C THR A 117 -1.96 -14.37 -20.42
N ASP A 118 -2.02 -13.41 -21.37
CA ASP A 118 -2.29 -12.01 -21.01
C ASP A 118 -3.60 -11.85 -20.24
N LYS A 119 -4.60 -12.65 -20.59
CA LYS A 119 -5.88 -12.70 -19.87
C LYS A 119 -5.71 -13.13 -18.42
N ASP A 120 -5.10 -14.29 -18.18
CA ASP A 120 -4.95 -14.85 -16.85
C ASP A 120 -4.02 -13.98 -16.00
N PHE A 121 -2.96 -13.43 -16.63
CA PHE A 121 -2.05 -12.49 -16.01
C PHE A 121 -2.76 -11.20 -15.55
N ALA A 122 -3.59 -10.61 -16.40
CA ALA A 122 -4.33 -9.39 -16.06
C ALA A 122 -5.30 -9.62 -14.88
N HIS A 123 -6.03 -10.75 -14.90
CA HIS A 123 -6.91 -11.11 -13.79
C HIS A 123 -6.13 -11.40 -12.50
N TRP A 124 -4.97 -12.07 -12.60
CA TRP A 124 -4.09 -12.28 -11.46
C TRP A 124 -3.62 -10.94 -10.86
N CYS A 125 -3.17 -9.97 -11.69
CA CYS A 125 -2.83 -8.63 -11.23
C CYS A 125 -4.00 -7.94 -10.52
N MET A 126 -5.20 -8.01 -11.09
CA MET A 126 -6.40 -7.41 -10.48
C MET A 126 -6.66 -7.97 -9.08
N LEU A 127 -6.53 -9.28 -8.90
CA LEU A 127 -6.71 -9.93 -7.60
C LEU A 127 -5.58 -9.57 -6.62
N CYS A 128 -4.33 -9.47 -7.09
CA CYS A 128 -3.22 -8.96 -6.26
C CYS A 128 -3.53 -7.55 -5.73
N GLY A 129 -4.08 -6.66 -6.57
CA GLY A 129 -4.49 -5.33 -6.13
C GLY A 129 -5.60 -5.37 -5.08
N LYS A 130 -6.65 -6.17 -5.30
CA LYS A 130 -7.74 -6.35 -4.34
C LYS A 130 -7.26 -6.91 -3.00
N VAL A 131 -6.32 -7.87 -3.03
CA VAL A 131 -5.69 -8.42 -1.81
C VAL A 131 -4.86 -7.35 -1.10
N THR A 132 -4.10 -6.54 -1.84
CA THR A 132 -3.33 -5.42 -1.25
C THR A 132 -4.21 -4.42 -0.51
N ASP A 133 -5.43 -4.18 -0.98
CA ASP A 133 -6.39 -3.28 -0.32
C ASP A 133 -6.87 -3.81 1.04
N GLU A 134 -7.00 -5.12 1.21
CA GLU A 134 -7.55 -5.74 2.42
C GLU A 134 -6.46 -6.28 3.38
N ALA A 135 -5.36 -6.85 2.85
CA ALA A 135 -4.27 -7.48 3.63
C ALA A 135 -3.03 -6.59 3.78
N ALA A 136 -3.04 -5.36 3.23
CA ALA A 136 -1.91 -4.42 3.26
C ALA A 136 -0.58 -5.03 2.76
N THR A 137 -0.63 -5.91 1.77
CA THR A 137 0.53 -6.45 1.08
C THR A 137 1.17 -5.40 0.17
N GLY A 138 2.42 -5.60 -0.28
CA GLY A 138 3.07 -4.69 -1.23
C GLY A 138 2.43 -4.72 -2.62
N LEU A 139 2.58 -3.63 -3.36
CA LEU A 139 2.14 -3.57 -4.75
C LEU A 139 3.09 -4.35 -5.68
N LEU A 140 2.55 -4.83 -6.79
CA LEU A 140 3.34 -5.44 -7.85
C LEU A 140 4.25 -4.39 -8.54
N PRO A 141 5.32 -4.81 -9.23
CA PRO A 141 6.14 -3.91 -10.05
C PRO A 141 5.33 -3.20 -11.15
N ILE A 142 5.70 -1.96 -11.47
CA ILE A 142 5.01 -1.11 -12.46
C ILE A 142 4.78 -1.84 -13.79
N TYR A 143 5.80 -2.58 -14.31
CA TYR A 143 5.68 -3.24 -15.61
C TYR A 143 4.57 -4.30 -15.65
N GLN A 144 4.27 -4.94 -14.51
CA GLN A 144 3.18 -5.91 -14.40
C GLN A 144 1.83 -5.21 -14.47
N TRP A 145 1.69 -4.09 -13.77
CA TRP A 145 0.47 -3.26 -13.86
C TRP A 145 0.26 -2.73 -15.27
N GLN A 146 1.32 -2.28 -15.95
CA GLN A 146 1.25 -1.80 -17.35
C GLN A 146 0.79 -2.90 -18.31
N ARG A 147 1.30 -4.14 -18.16
CA ARG A 147 0.85 -5.28 -18.95
C ARG A 147 -0.62 -5.59 -18.71
N ALA A 148 -1.06 -5.59 -17.47
CA ALA A 148 -2.46 -5.81 -17.11
C ALA A 148 -3.36 -4.67 -17.64
N GLN A 149 -2.92 -3.40 -17.52
CA GLN A 149 -3.61 -2.24 -18.06
C GLN A 149 -3.85 -2.38 -19.58
N GLN A 150 -2.82 -2.77 -20.33
CA GLN A 150 -2.95 -2.94 -21.78
C GLN A 150 -4.05 -3.95 -22.12
N TRP A 151 -4.10 -5.07 -21.40
CA TRP A 151 -5.12 -6.09 -21.65
C TRP A 151 -6.53 -5.57 -21.29
N PHE A 152 -6.72 -4.91 -20.14
CA PHE A 152 -8.01 -4.37 -19.73
C PHE A 152 -8.46 -3.20 -20.60
N THR A 153 -7.56 -2.40 -21.17
CA THR A 153 -7.91 -1.34 -22.12
C THR A 153 -8.62 -1.89 -23.34
N GLU A 154 -8.24 -3.08 -23.81
CA GLU A 154 -8.82 -3.71 -25.01
C GLU A 154 -10.04 -4.59 -24.69
N HIS A 155 -10.11 -5.19 -23.50
CA HIS A 155 -11.05 -6.25 -23.19
C HIS A 155 -11.87 -6.02 -21.92
N GLY A 156 -11.47 -5.08 -21.07
CA GLY A 156 -12.09 -4.85 -19.77
C GLY A 156 -13.31 -3.92 -19.84
N THR A 157 -14.13 -4.01 -18.79
CA THR A 157 -15.17 -3.04 -18.52
C THR A 157 -14.57 -1.72 -18.05
N ALA A 158 -15.33 -0.62 -18.09
CA ALA A 158 -14.84 0.67 -17.56
C ALA A 158 -14.45 0.61 -16.07
N GLU A 159 -15.12 -0.25 -15.30
CA GLU A 159 -14.77 -0.48 -13.88
C GLU A 159 -13.41 -1.16 -13.75
N GLU A 160 -13.17 -2.23 -14.50
CA GLU A 160 -11.90 -2.95 -14.48
C GLU A 160 -10.75 -2.08 -14.98
N GLN A 161 -10.96 -1.29 -16.05
CA GLN A 161 -9.97 -0.33 -16.55
C GLN A 161 -9.63 0.71 -15.50
N ALA A 162 -10.63 1.37 -14.90
CA ALA A 162 -10.39 2.36 -13.86
C ALA A 162 -9.74 1.76 -12.61
N GLN A 163 -10.07 0.51 -12.25
CA GLN A 163 -9.52 -0.18 -11.11
C GLN A 163 -8.03 -0.53 -11.33
N ILE A 164 -7.67 -1.03 -12.51
CA ILE A 164 -6.26 -1.35 -12.81
C ILE A 164 -5.41 -0.08 -12.88
N ASP A 165 -5.96 1.01 -13.41
CA ASP A 165 -5.31 2.31 -13.46
C ASP A 165 -5.10 2.89 -12.05
N LEU A 166 -6.05 2.67 -11.14
CA LEU A 166 -5.88 3.01 -9.73
C LEU A 166 -4.65 2.30 -9.14
N TYR A 167 -4.48 1.00 -9.37
CA TYR A 167 -3.33 0.25 -8.87
C TYR A 167 -2.03 0.66 -9.53
N LEU A 168 -2.02 0.90 -10.85
CA LEU A 168 -0.86 1.42 -11.57
C LEU A 168 -0.45 2.80 -11.04
N GLY A 169 -1.42 3.69 -10.78
CA GLY A 169 -1.16 4.99 -10.18
C GLY A 169 -0.52 4.88 -8.79
N ARG A 170 -1.01 3.95 -7.95
CA ARG A 170 -0.41 3.66 -6.63
C ARG A 170 1.02 3.15 -6.76
N ALA A 171 1.30 2.27 -7.72
CA ALA A 171 2.65 1.77 -7.98
C ALA A 171 3.60 2.90 -8.41
N TYR A 172 3.14 3.84 -9.23
CA TYR A 172 3.91 5.04 -9.56
C TYR A 172 4.18 5.93 -8.35
N VAL A 173 3.22 6.04 -7.41
CA VAL A 173 3.44 6.78 -6.15
C VAL A 173 4.53 6.13 -5.30
N GLU A 174 4.54 4.79 -5.18
CA GLU A 174 5.57 4.06 -4.42
C GLU A 174 6.97 4.21 -5.03
N ASP A 175 7.04 4.34 -6.36
CA ASP A 175 8.30 4.57 -7.10
C ASP A 175 8.72 6.05 -7.13
N GLY A 176 7.91 6.96 -6.58
CA GLY A 176 8.18 8.41 -6.54
C GLY A 176 7.83 9.15 -7.83
N GLU A 177 7.20 8.51 -8.80
CA GLU A 177 6.82 9.05 -10.09
C GLU A 177 5.45 9.78 -10.02
N TYR A 178 5.36 10.78 -9.13
CA TYR A 178 4.10 11.44 -8.75
C TYR A 178 3.35 12.09 -9.93
N ASP A 179 4.05 12.60 -10.93
CA ASP A 179 3.42 13.24 -12.09
C ASP A 179 2.75 12.20 -12.99
N LYS A 180 3.36 11.02 -13.17
CA LYS A 180 2.74 9.91 -13.88
C LYS A 180 1.55 9.36 -13.12
N ALA A 181 1.67 9.20 -11.79
CA ALA A 181 0.55 8.80 -10.94
C ALA A 181 -0.63 9.75 -11.09
N MET A 182 -0.40 11.06 -11.04
CA MET A 182 -1.46 12.07 -11.17
C MET A 182 -2.14 12.03 -12.54
N GLN A 183 -1.38 11.81 -13.63
CA GLN A 183 -1.95 11.68 -14.98
C GLN A 183 -2.83 10.43 -15.07
N ILE A 184 -2.35 9.27 -14.64
CA ILE A 184 -3.13 8.01 -14.64
C ILE A 184 -4.41 8.19 -13.79
N TYR A 185 -4.31 8.78 -12.60
CA TYR A 185 -5.48 9.04 -11.77
C TYR A 185 -6.48 10.00 -12.44
N ALA A 186 -6.02 11.02 -13.17
CA ALA A 186 -6.90 11.94 -13.86
C ALA A 186 -7.70 11.25 -14.97
N ASP A 187 -7.04 10.43 -15.77
CA ASP A 187 -7.64 9.68 -16.87
C ASP A 187 -8.63 8.61 -16.32
N ALA A 188 -8.22 7.86 -15.29
CA ALA A 188 -9.06 6.88 -14.62
C ALA A 188 -10.29 7.52 -13.95
N LEU A 189 -10.12 8.71 -13.33
CA LEU A 189 -11.24 9.42 -12.72
C LEU A 189 -12.26 9.89 -13.76
N GLN A 190 -11.78 10.37 -14.91
CA GLN A 190 -12.68 10.73 -16.00
C GLN A 190 -13.49 9.53 -16.46
N LEU A 191 -12.84 8.40 -16.76
CA LEU A 191 -13.50 7.15 -17.15
C LEU A 191 -14.51 6.70 -16.10
N ALA A 192 -14.13 6.68 -14.83
CA ALA A 192 -15.00 6.27 -13.74
C ALA A 192 -16.22 7.18 -13.57
N LYS A 193 -16.09 8.50 -13.80
CA LYS A 193 -17.21 9.44 -13.78
C LYS A 193 -18.17 9.24 -14.95
N GLU A 194 -17.65 9.06 -16.15
CA GLU A 194 -18.44 8.85 -17.36
C GLU A 194 -19.31 7.59 -17.28
N HIS A 195 -18.77 6.54 -16.65
CA HIS A 195 -19.44 5.25 -16.50
C HIS A 195 -20.07 5.03 -15.12
N GLN A 196 -20.11 6.05 -14.26
CA GLN A 196 -20.72 6.01 -12.91
C GLN A 196 -20.13 4.96 -11.97
N VAL A 197 -18.84 4.65 -12.13
CA VAL A 197 -18.08 3.72 -11.27
C VAL A 197 -17.67 4.45 -10.00
N TYR A 198 -18.67 4.80 -9.19
CA TYR A 198 -18.48 5.72 -8.05
C TYR A 198 -17.51 5.21 -6.99
N ASN A 199 -17.46 3.88 -6.76
CA ASN A 199 -16.57 3.33 -5.76
C ASN A 199 -15.09 3.57 -6.12
N VAL A 200 -14.71 3.27 -7.36
CA VAL A 200 -13.35 3.49 -7.87
C VAL A 200 -13.02 4.99 -7.94
N ALA A 201 -13.98 5.82 -8.41
CA ALA A 201 -13.82 7.27 -8.42
C ALA A 201 -13.53 7.85 -7.03
N GLY A 202 -14.18 7.30 -5.99
CA GLY A 202 -13.92 7.67 -4.60
C GLY A 202 -12.48 7.39 -4.17
N TYR A 203 -11.96 6.19 -4.45
CA TYR A 203 -10.58 5.84 -4.15
C TYR A 203 -9.58 6.68 -4.93
N ILE A 204 -9.80 6.90 -6.24
CA ILE A 204 -8.93 7.76 -7.05
C ILE A 204 -8.87 9.18 -6.46
N CYS A 205 -10.02 9.77 -6.12
CA CYS A 205 -10.06 11.09 -5.48
C CYS A 205 -9.30 11.12 -4.15
N ALA A 206 -9.40 10.07 -3.33
CA ALA A 206 -8.67 9.98 -2.07
C ALA A 206 -7.14 9.96 -2.31
N TYR A 207 -6.64 9.15 -3.26
CA TYR A 207 -5.21 9.13 -3.59
C TYR A 207 -4.71 10.41 -4.26
N MET A 208 -5.53 11.06 -5.11
CA MET A 208 -5.20 12.39 -5.65
C MET A 208 -5.09 13.43 -4.52
N ALA A 209 -6.00 13.38 -3.53
CA ALA A 209 -5.94 14.26 -2.36
C ALA A 209 -4.64 14.07 -1.56
N ASP A 210 -4.20 12.81 -1.36
CA ASP A 210 -2.93 12.52 -0.70
C ASP A 210 -1.75 13.14 -1.45
N LEU A 211 -1.71 13.05 -2.80
CA LEU A 211 -0.67 13.66 -3.61
C LEU A 211 -0.69 15.20 -3.55
N TYR A 212 -1.88 15.83 -3.56
CA TYR A 212 -2.00 17.27 -3.38
C TYR A 212 -1.56 17.71 -1.98
N GLY A 213 -1.95 16.96 -0.94
CA GLY A 213 -1.50 17.20 0.42
C GLY A 213 0.01 17.07 0.58
N PHE A 214 0.63 16.06 -0.05
CA PHE A 214 2.08 15.89 -0.07
C PHE A 214 2.82 17.08 -0.73
N ARG A 215 2.19 17.74 -1.70
CA ARG A 215 2.72 18.93 -2.38
C ARG A 215 2.28 20.26 -1.74
N ASP A 216 1.65 20.24 -0.59
CA ASP A 216 1.10 21.41 0.11
C ASP A 216 0.06 22.21 -0.73
N ILE A 217 -0.63 21.56 -1.69
CA ILE A 217 -1.68 22.17 -2.51
C ILE A 217 -3.04 21.98 -1.82
N THR A 218 -3.24 22.71 -0.75
CA THR A 218 -4.37 22.51 0.19
C THR A 218 -5.75 22.65 -0.46
N SER A 219 -5.95 23.59 -1.40
CA SER A 219 -7.24 23.80 -2.05
C SER A 219 -7.69 22.59 -2.85
N GLU A 220 -6.78 22.00 -3.64
CA GLU A 220 -7.08 20.82 -4.45
C GLU A 220 -7.19 19.55 -3.58
N CYS A 221 -6.39 19.47 -2.52
CA CYS A 221 -6.52 18.41 -1.52
C CYS A 221 -7.93 18.38 -0.93
N LEU A 222 -8.41 19.50 -0.37
CA LEU A 222 -9.75 19.61 0.18
C LEU A 222 -10.83 19.23 -0.82
N LYS A 223 -10.75 19.79 -2.04
CA LYS A 223 -11.72 19.50 -3.10
C LYS A 223 -11.77 18.00 -3.42
N LYS A 224 -10.62 17.35 -3.52
CA LYS A 224 -10.56 15.89 -3.78
C LYS A 224 -11.05 15.06 -2.61
N ARG A 225 -10.80 15.48 -1.35
CA ARG A 225 -11.39 14.84 -0.16
C ARG A 225 -12.94 14.94 -0.17
N GLU A 226 -13.48 16.10 -0.53
CA GLU A 226 -14.93 16.30 -0.66
C GLU A 226 -15.51 15.42 -1.79
N GLU A 227 -14.89 15.43 -2.99
CA GLU A 227 -15.30 14.55 -4.10
C GLU A 227 -15.28 13.07 -3.68
N ALA A 228 -14.26 12.61 -2.95
CA ALA A 228 -14.19 11.24 -2.44
C ALA A 228 -15.37 10.90 -1.52
N CYS A 229 -15.71 11.82 -0.58
CA CYS A 229 -16.87 11.64 0.28
C CYS A 229 -18.18 11.50 -0.53
N GLU A 230 -18.37 12.33 -1.57
CA GLU A 230 -19.56 12.26 -2.41
C GLU A 230 -19.64 10.95 -3.19
N PHE A 231 -18.51 10.50 -3.77
CA PHE A 231 -18.49 9.28 -4.55
C PHE A 231 -18.72 8.04 -3.69
N PHE A 232 -18.07 7.91 -2.55
CA PHE A 232 -18.32 6.77 -1.65
C PHE A 232 -19.74 6.75 -1.11
N LYS A 233 -20.35 7.93 -0.87
CA LYS A 233 -21.76 8.00 -0.49
C LYS A 233 -22.67 7.53 -1.64
N LYS A 234 -22.40 7.91 -2.90
CA LYS A 234 -23.15 7.45 -4.08
C LYS A 234 -22.95 5.94 -4.32
N ALA A 235 -21.76 5.42 -4.03
CA ALA A 235 -21.45 4.00 -4.13
C ALA A 235 -22.01 3.16 -2.96
N GLU A 236 -22.66 3.79 -1.97
CA GLU A 236 -23.11 3.16 -0.73
C GLU A 236 -22.01 2.44 0.04
N ASN A 237 -20.73 2.78 -0.24
CA ASN A 237 -19.57 2.28 0.49
C ASN A 237 -19.37 3.10 1.77
N TYR A 238 -20.20 2.81 2.77
CA TYR A 238 -20.21 3.56 4.03
C TYR A 238 -18.93 3.40 4.85
N LYS A 239 -18.19 2.27 4.71
CA LYS A 239 -16.87 2.10 5.33
C LYS A 239 -15.89 3.15 4.81
N SER A 240 -15.70 3.23 3.50
CA SER A 240 -14.80 4.20 2.86
C SER A 240 -15.29 5.64 3.00
N TYR A 241 -16.62 5.85 3.01
CA TYR A 241 -17.21 7.15 3.30
C TYR A 241 -16.82 7.67 4.68
N ALA A 242 -16.88 6.83 5.72
CA ALA A 242 -16.50 7.24 7.06
C ALA A 242 -14.99 7.52 7.19
N TYR A 243 -14.13 6.74 6.51
CA TYR A 243 -12.71 7.06 6.41
C TYR A 243 -12.48 8.41 5.72
N SER A 244 -13.15 8.68 4.58
CA SER A 244 -13.02 9.94 3.85
C SER A 244 -13.50 11.15 4.67
N LEU A 245 -14.57 11.01 5.45
CA LEU A 245 -15.01 12.05 6.39
C LEU A 245 -13.96 12.35 7.46
N LYS A 246 -13.31 11.29 7.99
CA LYS A 246 -12.20 11.42 8.95
C LYS A 246 -11.01 12.15 8.33
N ASP A 247 -10.66 11.81 7.09
CA ASP A 247 -9.53 12.43 6.38
C ASP A 247 -9.84 13.89 6.04
N LEU A 248 -11.04 14.20 5.55
CA LEU A 248 -11.51 15.56 5.33
C LEU A 248 -11.51 16.39 6.63
N ALA A 249 -11.90 15.79 7.75
CA ALA A 249 -11.82 16.44 9.06
C ALA A 249 -10.38 16.77 9.44
N GLY A 250 -9.43 15.89 9.13
CA GLY A 250 -8.00 16.14 9.32
C GLY A 250 -7.50 17.35 8.54
N GLU A 251 -7.88 17.47 7.26
CA GLU A 251 -7.50 18.64 6.44
C GLU A 251 -8.06 19.96 7.01
N TRP A 252 -9.34 19.98 7.44
CA TRP A 252 -9.92 21.14 8.09
C TRP A 252 -9.24 21.49 9.42
N ALA A 253 -8.78 20.50 10.18
CA ALA A 253 -8.03 20.73 11.41
C ALA A 253 -6.65 21.35 11.17
N ILE A 254 -5.96 20.96 10.10
CA ILE A 254 -4.69 21.59 9.69
C ILE A 254 -4.87 23.08 9.39
N LEU A 255 -6.06 23.48 8.94
CA LEU A 255 -6.45 24.87 8.69
C LEU A 255 -7.04 25.57 9.92
N ASP A 256 -6.90 24.99 11.11
CA ASP A 256 -7.49 25.48 12.37
C ASP A 256 -9.04 25.64 12.34
N SER A 257 -9.70 25.00 11.37
CA SER A 257 -11.16 25.12 11.16
C SER A 257 -11.91 24.04 11.95
N PHE A 258 -11.76 24.05 13.27
CA PHE A 258 -12.34 23.04 14.16
C PHE A 258 -13.87 23.00 14.16
N ALA A 259 -14.53 24.11 13.77
CA ALA A 259 -15.97 24.15 13.60
C ALA A 259 -16.46 23.20 12.49
N CYS A 260 -15.68 23.01 11.43
CA CYS A 260 -15.96 22.04 10.35
C CYS A 260 -15.53 20.62 10.75
N THR A 261 -14.41 20.50 11.47
CA THR A 261 -13.76 19.23 11.82
C THR A 261 -14.64 18.32 12.69
N ILE A 262 -15.15 18.85 13.82
CA ILE A 262 -15.87 18.04 14.81
C ILE A 262 -17.15 17.40 14.25
N PRO A 263 -18.03 18.10 13.51
CA PRO A 263 -19.22 17.50 12.91
C PRO A 263 -18.90 16.36 11.92
N LEU A 264 -17.81 16.48 11.15
CA LEU A 264 -17.37 15.42 10.22
C LEU A 264 -16.96 14.16 10.98
N LEU A 265 -16.17 14.31 12.05
CA LEU A 265 -15.77 13.17 12.89
C LEU A 265 -16.96 12.54 13.61
N GLN A 266 -17.91 13.32 14.12
CA GLN A 266 -19.12 12.81 14.73
C GLN A 266 -19.96 11.98 13.76
N LYS A 267 -20.08 12.43 12.52
CA LYS A 267 -20.77 11.70 11.46
C LYS A 267 -20.05 10.39 11.14
N ALA A 268 -18.70 10.43 11.01
CA ALA A 268 -17.89 9.25 10.78
C ALA A 268 -18.04 8.23 11.95
N ASP A 269 -18.01 8.70 13.21
CA ASP A 269 -18.18 7.84 14.41
C ASP A 269 -19.56 7.15 14.41
N SER A 270 -20.63 7.90 14.09
CA SER A 270 -21.97 7.33 13.98
C SER A 270 -22.04 6.22 12.92
N ILE A 271 -21.42 6.42 11.76
CA ILE A 271 -21.37 5.40 10.71
C ILE A 271 -20.55 4.17 11.18
N SER A 272 -19.42 4.38 11.83
CA SER A 272 -18.57 3.29 12.31
C SER A 272 -19.26 2.40 13.34
N GLN A 273 -20.08 3.00 14.19
CA GLN A 273 -20.90 2.30 15.17
C GLN A 273 -22.01 1.47 14.49
N LEU A 274 -22.69 2.03 13.49
CA LEU A 274 -23.72 1.30 12.73
C LEU A 274 -23.11 0.11 11.96
N LEU A 275 -21.89 0.24 11.47
CA LEU A 275 -21.17 -0.84 10.78
C LEU A 275 -20.56 -1.86 11.76
N HIS A 276 -20.60 -1.63 13.06
CA HIS A 276 -19.93 -2.44 14.08
C HIS A 276 -18.44 -2.68 13.79
N ASN A 277 -17.78 -1.74 13.09
CA ASN A 277 -16.39 -1.87 12.67
C ASN A 277 -15.45 -1.28 13.72
N LYS A 278 -14.85 -2.15 14.54
CA LYS A 278 -13.97 -1.77 15.64
C LYS A 278 -12.74 -0.96 15.15
N ASN A 279 -12.12 -1.38 14.07
CA ASN A 279 -10.91 -0.71 13.55
C ASN A 279 -11.22 0.70 13.04
N LEU A 280 -12.35 0.88 12.35
CA LEU A 280 -12.83 2.20 11.93
C LEU A 280 -13.17 3.08 13.15
N THR A 281 -13.88 2.54 14.15
CA THR A 281 -14.18 3.27 15.38
C THR A 281 -12.91 3.71 16.11
N ALA A 282 -11.91 2.84 16.18
CA ALA A 282 -10.62 3.18 16.78
C ALA A 282 -9.87 4.25 15.98
N ALA A 283 -9.88 4.18 14.65
CA ALA A 283 -9.25 5.18 13.77
C ALA A 283 -9.89 6.57 13.94
N ILE A 284 -11.21 6.62 14.08
CA ILE A 284 -11.94 7.87 14.31
C ILE A 284 -11.68 8.41 15.73
N ALA A 285 -11.62 7.54 16.75
CA ALA A 285 -11.26 7.94 18.10
C ALA A 285 -9.84 8.52 18.17
N ASN A 286 -8.88 7.93 17.43
CA ASN A 286 -7.54 8.49 17.27
C ASN A 286 -7.58 9.88 16.61
N ALA A 287 -8.39 10.07 15.55
CA ALA A 287 -8.56 11.36 14.91
C ALA A 287 -9.11 12.42 15.89
N PHE A 288 -10.12 12.09 16.71
CA PHE A 288 -10.57 12.99 17.78
C PHE A 288 -9.45 13.33 18.75
N ALA A 289 -8.63 12.34 19.15
CA ALA A 289 -7.53 12.58 20.07
C ALA A 289 -6.51 13.57 19.51
N LEU A 290 -6.12 13.43 18.24
CA LEU A 290 -5.22 14.36 17.54
C LEU A 290 -5.81 15.77 17.48
N ILE A 291 -7.10 15.90 17.16
CA ILE A 291 -7.79 17.20 17.10
C ILE A 291 -7.82 17.86 18.49
N TYR A 292 -8.16 17.11 19.55
CA TYR A 292 -8.13 17.65 20.91
C TYR A 292 -6.73 18.02 21.37
N GLU A 293 -5.71 17.26 20.97
CA GLU A 293 -4.30 17.60 21.22
C GLU A 293 -3.91 18.91 20.55
N MET A 294 -4.32 19.14 19.28
CA MET A 294 -4.09 20.40 18.55
C MET A 294 -4.76 21.58 19.24
N GLN A 295 -5.94 21.37 19.84
CA GLN A 295 -6.65 22.38 20.62
C GLN A 295 -6.08 22.61 22.04
N GLY A 296 -5.08 21.83 22.47
CA GLY A 296 -4.58 21.84 23.84
C GLY A 296 -5.52 21.22 24.90
N LYS A 297 -6.56 20.50 24.45
CA LYS A 297 -7.54 19.80 25.30
C LYS A 297 -7.02 18.42 25.66
N TYR A 298 -5.96 18.38 26.49
CA TYR A 298 -5.21 17.16 26.74
C TYR A 298 -6.01 16.08 27.50
N ASN A 299 -6.99 16.44 28.33
CA ASN A 299 -7.81 15.43 29.05
C ASN A 299 -8.79 14.75 28.09
N GLU A 300 -9.38 15.48 27.16
CA GLU A 300 -10.24 14.96 26.10
C GLU A 300 -9.42 14.09 25.13
N ALA A 301 -8.19 14.54 24.77
CA ALA A 301 -7.26 13.75 23.95
C ALA A 301 -6.88 12.43 24.62
N GLU A 302 -6.56 12.43 25.93
CA GLU A 302 -6.30 11.21 26.73
C GLU A 302 -7.48 10.23 26.64
N THR A 303 -8.70 10.72 26.86
CA THR A 303 -9.91 9.88 26.80
C THR A 303 -10.10 9.27 25.40
N ALA A 304 -9.88 10.05 24.35
CA ALA A 304 -10.05 9.61 22.98
C ALA A 304 -8.95 8.58 22.56
N TYR A 305 -7.69 8.78 22.97
CA TYR A 305 -6.65 7.77 22.75
C TYR A 305 -6.91 6.47 23.51
N LEU A 306 -7.35 6.54 24.76
CA LEU A 306 -7.73 5.33 25.52
C LEU A 306 -8.89 4.58 24.84
N LYS A 307 -9.89 5.30 24.30
CA LYS A 307 -10.97 4.71 23.48
C LYS A 307 -10.38 4.01 22.25
N ALA A 308 -9.47 4.66 21.52
CA ALA A 308 -8.84 4.08 20.32
C ALA A 308 -8.10 2.77 20.66
N ILE A 309 -7.25 2.78 21.70
CA ILE A 309 -6.47 1.62 22.15
C ILE A 309 -7.38 0.47 22.58
N SER A 310 -8.40 0.75 23.40
CA SER A 310 -9.31 -0.30 23.93
C SER A 310 -10.28 -0.88 22.91
N THR A 311 -10.54 -0.15 21.80
CA THR A 311 -11.50 -0.56 20.77
C THR A 311 -10.84 -1.37 19.66
N ARG A 312 -9.57 -1.14 19.38
CA ARG A 312 -8.83 -1.82 18.31
C ARG A 312 -8.68 -3.32 18.61
N SER A 313 -8.77 -4.14 17.57
CA SER A 313 -8.58 -5.59 17.69
C SER A 313 -7.12 -6.00 17.81
N GLU A 314 -6.19 -5.16 17.34
CA GLU A 314 -4.74 -5.37 17.38
C GLU A 314 -4.05 -4.23 18.11
N GLU A 315 -2.89 -4.49 18.71
CA GLU A 315 -2.10 -3.45 19.35
C GLU A 315 -1.68 -2.37 18.36
N SER A 316 -1.94 -1.11 18.73
CA SER A 316 -1.50 0.06 17.95
C SER A 316 -0.50 0.87 18.74
N TYR A 317 0.77 0.68 18.43
CA TYR A 317 1.84 1.50 19.00
C TYR A 317 1.65 3.00 18.69
N LYS A 318 1.04 3.34 17.53
CA LYS A 318 0.77 4.73 17.15
C LYS A 318 -0.17 5.43 18.13
N ASP A 319 -1.25 4.76 18.53
CA ASP A 319 -2.20 5.29 19.51
C ASP A 319 -1.52 5.42 20.88
N SER A 320 -0.70 4.45 21.27
CA SER A 320 0.07 4.47 22.52
C SER A 320 1.11 5.58 22.56
N ILE A 321 1.83 5.83 21.46
CA ILE A 321 2.78 6.95 21.35
C ILE A 321 2.05 8.30 21.38
N GLY A 322 0.89 8.42 20.73
CA GLY A 322 0.03 9.60 20.82
C GLY A 322 -0.38 9.88 22.27
N LEU A 323 -0.88 8.88 22.97
CA LEU A 323 -1.24 8.97 24.40
C LEU A 323 -0.02 9.38 25.26
N LEU A 324 1.14 8.80 25.00
CA LEU A 324 2.39 9.14 25.69
C LEU A 324 2.73 10.62 25.53
N LYS A 325 2.68 11.15 24.31
CA LYS A 325 2.89 12.58 24.02
C LYS A 325 1.88 13.45 24.79
N VAL A 326 0.62 13.05 24.85
CA VAL A 326 -0.43 13.74 25.62
C VAL A 326 -0.14 13.73 27.11
N TYR A 327 0.30 12.59 27.70
CA TYR A 327 0.70 12.54 29.10
C TYR A 327 1.84 13.50 29.40
N ILE A 328 2.86 13.58 28.55
CA ILE A 328 3.99 14.48 28.71
C ILE A 328 3.53 15.95 28.67
N LYS A 329 2.72 16.32 27.66
CA LYS A 329 2.19 17.69 27.49
C LYS A 329 1.26 18.10 28.63
N ASN A 330 0.52 17.15 29.21
CA ASN A 330 -0.40 17.36 30.35
C ASN A 330 0.31 17.23 31.71
N ASN A 331 1.64 17.16 31.73
CA ASN A 331 2.49 16.99 32.93
C ASN A 331 2.12 15.75 33.79
N LYS A 332 1.57 14.70 33.17
CA LYS A 332 1.28 13.40 33.81
C LYS A 332 2.46 12.43 33.65
N LEU A 333 3.66 12.88 34.10
CA LEU A 333 4.94 12.19 33.83
C LEU A 333 4.95 10.75 34.38
N GLY A 334 4.34 10.50 35.54
CA GLY A 334 4.22 9.13 36.10
C GLY A 334 3.51 8.17 35.15
N LYS A 335 2.34 8.58 34.59
CA LYS A 335 1.62 7.78 33.59
C LYS A 335 2.46 7.60 32.30
N ALA A 336 3.20 8.62 31.89
CA ALA A 336 4.09 8.53 30.73
C ALA A 336 5.16 7.46 30.91
N TYR A 337 5.79 7.38 32.11
CA TYR A 337 6.80 6.36 32.42
C TYR A 337 6.22 4.95 32.44
N GLU A 338 5.03 4.77 33.03
CA GLU A 338 4.36 3.47 33.04
C GLU A 338 4.04 3.01 31.62
N LEU A 339 3.48 3.89 30.78
CA LEU A 339 3.13 3.58 29.41
C LEU A 339 4.33 3.24 28.55
N ILE A 340 5.44 4.02 28.66
CA ILE A 340 6.64 3.78 27.88
C ILE A 340 7.30 2.44 28.20
N LYS A 341 7.19 1.96 29.45
CA LYS A 341 7.67 0.62 29.87
C LYS A 341 6.80 -0.50 29.33
N ALA A 342 5.50 -0.25 29.12
CA ALA A 342 4.55 -1.24 28.62
C ALA A 342 4.59 -1.41 27.10
N ILE A 343 5.09 -0.40 26.37
CA ILE A 343 5.15 -0.47 24.89
C ILE A 343 6.31 -1.38 24.48
N THR A 344 6.02 -2.44 23.75
CA THR A 344 7.04 -3.29 23.12
C THR A 344 7.70 -2.55 21.97
N VAL A 345 9.04 -2.41 22.02
CA VAL A 345 9.79 -1.69 20.97
C VAL A 345 10.11 -2.62 19.82
N HIS A 346 9.56 -2.30 18.64
CA HIS A 346 9.94 -2.88 17.37
C HIS A 346 10.81 -1.91 16.57
N ASN A 347 11.67 -2.40 15.66
CA ASN A 347 12.62 -1.57 14.91
C ASN A 347 11.96 -0.46 14.08
N ASP A 348 10.73 -0.67 13.60
CA ASP A 348 9.95 0.27 12.79
C ASP A 348 9.41 1.46 13.58
N ILE A 349 9.36 1.38 14.93
CA ILE A 349 8.88 2.46 15.80
C ILE A 349 10.00 3.15 16.58
N ALA A 350 11.25 2.71 16.41
CA ALA A 350 12.41 3.21 17.19
C ALA A 350 12.53 4.74 17.13
N TYR A 351 12.30 5.36 15.97
CA TYR A 351 12.35 6.82 15.83
C TYR A 351 11.27 7.54 16.68
N SER A 352 10.03 7.09 16.58
CA SER A 352 8.92 7.69 17.34
C SER A 352 9.08 7.47 18.84
N PHE A 353 9.70 6.36 19.23
CA PHE A 353 10.01 6.02 20.61
C PHE A 353 11.13 6.92 21.15
N ASN A 354 12.20 7.12 20.38
CA ASN A 354 13.27 8.06 20.72
C ASN A 354 12.74 9.49 20.87
N GLN A 355 11.86 9.93 19.97
CA GLN A 355 11.20 11.23 20.09
C GLN A 355 10.39 11.35 21.40
N ALA A 356 9.71 10.28 21.81
CA ALA A 356 8.95 10.26 23.06
C ALA A 356 9.88 10.36 24.30
N TYR A 357 10.99 9.63 24.33
CA TYR A 357 12.01 9.76 25.37
C TYR A 357 12.64 11.16 25.40
N TYR A 358 12.98 11.71 24.23
CA TYR A 358 13.47 13.09 24.13
C TYR A 358 12.51 14.08 24.80
N LEU A 359 11.22 14.00 24.48
CA LEU A 359 10.20 14.88 25.05
C LEU A 359 10.06 14.67 26.56
N LEU A 360 10.08 13.43 27.02
CA LEU A 360 9.95 13.07 28.43
C LEU A 360 11.10 13.63 29.26
N TYR A 361 12.36 13.37 28.87
CA TYR A 361 13.52 13.90 29.57
C TYR A 361 13.61 15.42 29.50
N LYS A 362 13.20 16.03 28.39
CA LYS A 362 13.10 17.49 28.25
C LYS A 362 12.08 18.07 29.23
N ALA A 363 10.93 17.43 29.41
CA ALA A 363 9.88 17.85 30.35
C ALA A 363 10.36 17.76 31.80
N GLU A 364 11.26 16.84 32.12
CA GLU A 364 11.90 16.71 33.44
C GLU A 364 13.10 17.63 33.67
N GLY A 365 13.50 18.43 32.67
CA GLY A 365 14.71 19.26 32.74
C GLY A 365 16.03 18.47 32.60
N LYS A 366 15.99 17.20 32.27
CA LYS A 366 17.14 16.31 32.05
C LYS A 366 17.65 16.47 30.61
N TYR A 367 18.21 17.63 30.31
CA TYR A 367 18.58 17.99 28.93
C TYR A 367 19.71 17.15 28.34
N LYS A 368 20.66 16.65 29.18
CA LYS A 368 21.76 15.77 28.72
C LYS A 368 21.20 14.42 28.23
N GLU A 369 20.31 13.83 29.02
CA GLU A 369 19.64 12.56 28.70
C GLU A 369 18.73 12.75 27.48
N ALA A 370 18.02 13.86 27.39
CA ALA A 370 17.19 14.17 26.23
C ALA A 370 17.99 14.19 24.92
N LEU A 371 19.20 14.79 24.93
CA LEU A 371 20.05 14.86 23.74
C LEU A 371 20.48 13.49 23.20
N HIS A 372 20.50 12.45 24.03
CA HIS A 372 20.82 11.08 23.60
C HIS A 372 19.75 10.50 22.65
N TYR A 373 18.53 11.01 22.72
CA TYR A 373 17.37 10.53 21.94
C TYR A 373 16.94 11.50 20.83
N LYS A 374 17.73 12.52 20.54
CA LYS A 374 17.48 13.48 19.47
C LYS A 374 18.03 12.98 18.14
#